data_42e7a0dd17d1649f0945e9c7c3bad22f
#
_entry.id   42e7a0dd17d1649f0945e9c7c3bad22f
#
_cell.length_a   1.000
_cell.length_b   1.000
_cell.length_c   1.000
_cell.angle_alpha   90.00
_cell.angle_beta   90.00
_cell.angle_gamma   90.00
#
_symmetry.space_group_name_H-M   'P 1'
#
loop_
_entity.id
_entity.type
_entity.pdbx_description
1 polymer ?
#
loop_
_entity_poly.entity_id
_entity_poly.type
_entity_poly.pdbx_seq_one_letter_code
_entity_poly.pdbx_strand_id
1 'polypeptide(L)'
;MDLSAAQHLSPATHTRRGAFRLYQLWRLLFWHLLLSAVGVLLLAPLAWLISTSLKEPSAIFILPPQWIPDPIRWQNYPEALQAQPFLRFFMNTLTITVLATLGTVLTASMAAFAFARLRFPLRAFWFSVVISTLMLPSIVTLIPTFILFRYLRWIDTFLPLIVPYWFGGGAFNIFLLRQFFMTIPLELDEAARMDGASNYRIYAQIILPLAKPALATVTIFSIIAHWNEFVLPLIYLHSTEKWTMAIGLQGFSDLYSTQWHWLMAASTVMVLPLIILFFSAQRYYLEGIQMSGIAGR
;
A
#
# COMPACT_ATOMS: atom_id res chain seq x y z
N MET A 1 45.02 -69.69 4.24
CA MET A 1 44.25 -70.29 3.18
C MET A 1 42.80 -70.06 3.58
N ASP A 2 42.17 -69.16 3.05
CA ASP A 2 41.38 -68.95 1.90
C ASP A 2 41.03 -67.43 1.72
N LEU A 3 41.42 -66.91 0.59
CA LEU A 3 41.12 -65.57 0.12
C LEU A 3 39.84 -65.71 -0.74
N SER A 4 38.68 -65.37 -0.21
CA SER A 4 37.50 -65.11 -1.07
C SER A 4 36.35 -64.50 -0.29
N ALA A 5 36.43 -63.23 0.03
CA ALA A 5 35.24 -62.44 0.39
C ALA A 5 35.42 -61.01 -0.12
N ALA A 6 35.58 -60.93 -1.44
CA ALA A 6 35.51 -59.63 -2.12
C ALA A 6 34.18 -59.49 -2.86
N GLN A 7 33.52 -58.34 -2.64
CA GLN A 7 32.66 -57.68 -3.57
C GLN A 7 31.23 -58.23 -3.81
N HIS A 8 30.31 -57.76 -3.00
CA HIS A 8 28.98 -57.41 -3.51
C HIS A 8 28.66 -55.96 -3.14
N LEU A 9 29.25 -55.01 -3.86
CA LEU A 9 28.80 -53.62 -3.86
C LEU A 9 27.51 -53.53 -4.69
N SER A 10 26.43 -53.34 -3.98
CA SER A 10 25.07 -53.24 -4.50
C SER A 10 24.89 -52.00 -5.41
N PRO A 11 24.37 -52.14 -6.66
CA PRO A 11 24.14 -51.01 -7.58
C PRO A 11 22.85 -50.22 -7.28
N ALA A 12 22.30 -50.29 -6.08
CA ALA A 12 20.95 -49.78 -5.75
C ALA A 12 20.93 -48.27 -5.36
N THR A 13 22.05 -47.58 -5.31
CA THR A 13 22.09 -46.16 -4.83
C THR A 13 21.90 -45.12 -5.92
N HIS A 14 22.10 -45.42 -7.20
CA HIS A 14 21.96 -44.49 -8.31
C HIS A 14 20.52 -44.25 -8.77
N THR A 15 19.64 -45.24 -8.70
CA THR A 15 18.25 -45.14 -9.11
C THR A 15 17.38 -44.30 -8.17
N ARG A 16 17.65 -44.33 -6.86
CA ARG A 16 16.91 -43.52 -5.87
C ARG A 16 17.20 -42.02 -6.00
N ARG A 17 18.41 -41.62 -6.39
CA ARG A 17 18.75 -40.22 -6.59
C ARG A 17 18.05 -39.61 -7.82
N GLY A 18 17.86 -40.38 -8.89
CA GLY A 18 17.14 -39.96 -10.08
C GLY A 18 15.65 -39.74 -9.83
N ALA A 19 14.98 -40.69 -9.16
CA ALA A 19 13.56 -40.60 -8.81
C ALA A 19 13.29 -39.41 -7.86
N PHE A 20 14.17 -39.15 -6.88
CA PHE A 20 14.03 -38.02 -5.97
C PHE A 20 14.20 -36.66 -6.68
N ARG A 21 15.14 -36.53 -7.64
CA ARG A 21 15.28 -35.35 -8.48
C ARG A 21 14.08 -35.13 -9.38
N LEU A 22 13.55 -36.18 -9.99
CA LEU A 22 12.33 -36.09 -10.80
C LEU A 22 11.14 -35.62 -9.96
N TYR A 23 10.93 -36.15 -8.79
CA TYR A 23 9.87 -35.73 -7.86
C TYR A 23 10.03 -34.27 -7.46
N GLN A 24 11.26 -33.82 -7.17
CA GLN A 24 11.51 -32.41 -6.86
C GLN A 24 11.22 -31.50 -8.06
N LEU A 25 11.59 -31.91 -9.28
CA LEU A 25 11.29 -31.15 -10.50
C LEU A 25 9.79 -31.05 -10.76
N TRP A 26 9.04 -32.16 -10.64
CA TRP A 26 7.59 -32.16 -10.77
C TRP A 26 6.90 -31.28 -9.73
N ARG A 27 7.36 -31.32 -8.48
CA ARG A 27 6.86 -30.45 -7.41
C ARG A 27 7.13 -28.98 -7.70
N LEU A 28 8.33 -28.64 -8.13
CA LEU A 28 8.69 -27.27 -8.54
C LEU A 28 7.83 -26.82 -9.72
N LEU A 29 7.71 -27.64 -10.75
CA LEU A 29 6.89 -27.34 -11.92
C LEU A 29 5.43 -27.11 -11.55
N PHE A 30 4.86 -27.98 -10.72
CA PHE A 30 3.50 -27.85 -10.22
C PHE A 30 3.28 -26.50 -9.50
N TRP A 31 4.18 -26.15 -8.57
CA TRP A 31 4.07 -24.88 -7.84
C TRP A 31 4.25 -23.66 -8.75
N HIS A 32 5.16 -23.73 -9.73
CA HIS A 32 5.33 -22.65 -10.69
C HIS A 32 4.09 -22.49 -11.59
N LEU A 33 3.53 -23.59 -12.08
CA LEU A 33 2.30 -23.55 -12.89
C LEU A 33 1.13 -23.02 -12.08
N LEU A 34 0.96 -23.49 -10.84
CA LEU A 34 -0.10 -23.02 -9.95
C LEU A 34 0.04 -21.51 -9.65
N LEU A 35 1.23 -21.07 -9.26
CA LEU A 35 1.49 -19.65 -8.98
C LEU A 35 1.33 -18.79 -10.23
N SER A 36 1.77 -19.26 -11.39
CA SER A 36 1.57 -18.54 -12.65
C SER A 36 0.10 -18.44 -13.02
N ALA A 37 -0.67 -19.52 -12.85
CA ALA A 37 -2.12 -19.51 -13.12
C ALA A 37 -2.86 -18.53 -12.19
N VAL A 38 -2.53 -18.55 -10.89
CA VAL A 38 -3.08 -17.58 -9.93
C VAL A 38 -2.65 -16.15 -10.30
N GLY A 39 -1.39 -15.95 -10.68
CA GLY A 39 -0.88 -14.64 -11.13
C GLY A 39 -1.64 -14.11 -12.35
N VAL A 40 -1.84 -14.94 -13.37
CA VAL A 40 -2.63 -14.58 -14.56
C VAL A 40 -4.07 -14.23 -14.19
N LEU A 41 -4.70 -15.02 -13.32
CA LEU A 41 -6.07 -14.76 -12.86
C LEU A 41 -6.17 -13.41 -12.12
N LEU A 42 -5.20 -13.09 -11.26
CA LEU A 42 -5.16 -11.82 -10.53
C LEU A 42 -4.87 -10.62 -11.43
N LEU A 43 -4.13 -10.81 -12.52
CA LEU A 43 -3.85 -9.75 -13.50
C LEU A 43 -4.95 -9.59 -14.55
N ALA A 44 -5.88 -10.53 -14.67
CA ALA A 44 -6.94 -10.48 -15.66
C ALA A 44 -7.81 -9.20 -15.58
N PRO A 45 -8.22 -8.70 -14.40
CA PRO A 45 -8.97 -7.44 -14.31
C PRO A 45 -8.15 -6.23 -14.81
N LEU A 46 -6.85 -6.18 -14.52
CA LEU A 46 -5.96 -5.12 -15.01
C LEU A 46 -5.79 -5.21 -16.54
N ALA A 47 -5.60 -6.41 -17.07
CA ALA A 47 -5.54 -6.64 -18.51
C ALA A 47 -6.85 -6.22 -19.20
N TRP A 48 -8.00 -6.52 -18.61
CA TRP A 48 -9.30 -6.10 -19.10
C TRP A 48 -9.47 -4.57 -19.06
N LEU A 49 -9.03 -3.91 -18.00
CA LEU A 49 -9.04 -2.45 -17.87
C LEU A 49 -8.22 -1.82 -19.00
N ILE A 50 -6.99 -2.28 -19.22
CA ILE A 50 -6.12 -1.77 -20.31
C ILE A 50 -6.71 -2.10 -21.68
N SER A 51 -7.22 -3.31 -21.89
CA SER A 51 -7.89 -3.67 -23.14
C SER A 51 -9.09 -2.75 -23.41
N THR A 52 -9.95 -2.54 -22.43
CA THR A 52 -11.16 -1.73 -22.60
C THR A 52 -10.84 -0.24 -22.80
N SER A 53 -9.76 0.27 -22.20
CA SER A 53 -9.29 1.64 -22.44
C SER A 53 -8.88 1.93 -23.88
N LEU A 54 -8.61 0.88 -24.66
CA LEU A 54 -8.17 0.96 -26.07
C LEU A 54 -9.26 0.57 -27.08
N LYS A 55 -10.48 0.27 -26.62
CA LYS A 55 -11.61 -0.09 -27.48
C LYS A 55 -12.37 1.12 -27.98
N GLU A 56 -13.04 0.95 -29.13
CA GLU A 56 -14.12 1.85 -29.52
C GLU A 56 -15.32 1.69 -28.59
N PRO A 57 -16.12 2.76 -28.38
CA PRO A 57 -17.31 2.69 -27.52
C PRO A 57 -18.28 1.57 -27.89
N SER A 58 -18.46 1.33 -29.19
CA SER A 58 -19.33 0.27 -29.76
C SER A 58 -18.84 -1.15 -29.47
N ALA A 59 -17.51 -1.33 -29.26
CA ALA A 59 -16.87 -2.63 -29.06
C ALA A 59 -16.75 -3.06 -27.61
N ILE A 60 -17.19 -2.24 -26.64
CA ILE A 60 -17.00 -2.53 -25.21
C ILE A 60 -17.88 -3.69 -24.74
N PHE A 61 -19.15 -3.73 -25.19
CA PHE A 61 -20.15 -4.68 -24.73
C PHE A 61 -20.57 -5.70 -25.78
N ILE A 62 -19.73 -5.94 -26.80
CA ILE A 62 -20.01 -6.99 -27.79
C ILE A 62 -19.81 -8.39 -27.19
N LEU A 63 -20.59 -9.35 -27.68
CA LEU A 63 -20.49 -10.75 -27.31
C LEU A 63 -20.10 -11.59 -28.53
N PRO A 64 -19.09 -12.50 -28.42
CA PRO A 64 -18.26 -12.76 -27.23
C PRO A 64 -17.30 -11.59 -26.90
N PRO A 65 -16.87 -11.46 -25.61
CA PRO A 65 -16.00 -10.37 -25.19
C PRO A 65 -14.68 -10.35 -25.96
N GLN A 66 -14.33 -9.22 -26.53
CA GLN A 66 -13.08 -9.01 -27.25
C GLN A 66 -11.97 -8.62 -26.29
N TRP A 67 -10.95 -9.46 -26.14
CA TRP A 67 -9.80 -9.20 -25.27
C TRP A 67 -8.74 -8.30 -25.92
N ILE A 68 -8.54 -8.44 -27.22
CA ILE A 68 -7.61 -7.61 -27.99
C ILE A 68 -8.45 -6.63 -28.80
N PRO A 69 -8.32 -5.31 -28.56
CA PRO A 69 -9.11 -4.31 -29.28
C PRO A 69 -8.71 -4.27 -30.77
N ASP A 70 -9.72 -4.23 -31.65
CA ASP A 70 -9.55 -4.08 -33.09
C ASP A 70 -10.69 -3.19 -33.62
N PRO A 71 -10.37 -1.95 -34.10
CA PRO A 71 -9.06 -1.30 -34.09
C PRO A 71 -8.62 -0.84 -32.69
N ILE A 72 -7.31 -0.65 -32.48
CA ILE A 72 -6.76 -0.06 -31.26
C ILE A 72 -6.94 1.45 -31.30
N ARG A 73 -7.70 2.00 -30.35
CA ARG A 73 -7.99 3.44 -30.26
C ARG A 73 -7.18 4.12 -29.17
N TRP A 74 -5.98 4.58 -29.49
CA TRP A 74 -5.12 5.33 -28.57
C TRP A 74 -5.67 6.70 -28.18
N GLN A 75 -6.54 7.26 -29.01
CA GLN A 75 -7.17 8.57 -28.83
C GLN A 75 -7.99 8.65 -27.54
N ASN A 76 -8.48 7.54 -27.01
CA ASN A 76 -9.22 7.49 -25.76
C ASN A 76 -8.44 8.12 -24.60
N TYR A 77 -7.09 8.02 -24.57
CA TYR A 77 -6.28 8.60 -23.51
C TYR A 77 -6.26 10.14 -23.54
N PRO A 78 -5.80 10.80 -24.64
CA PRO A 78 -5.84 12.26 -24.69
C PRO A 78 -7.25 12.80 -24.60
N GLU A 79 -8.26 12.16 -25.19
CA GLU A 79 -9.66 12.54 -25.09
C GLU A 79 -10.15 12.51 -23.63
N ALA A 80 -9.90 11.43 -22.90
CA ALA A 80 -10.28 11.32 -21.49
C ALA A 80 -9.59 12.37 -20.61
N LEU A 81 -8.30 12.62 -20.82
CA LEU A 81 -7.52 13.58 -20.05
C LEU A 81 -7.88 15.04 -20.35
N GLN A 82 -8.46 15.32 -21.53
CA GLN A 82 -8.94 16.65 -21.93
C GLN A 82 -10.41 16.88 -21.61
N ALA A 83 -11.23 15.82 -21.55
CA ALA A 83 -12.65 15.91 -21.22
C ALA A 83 -12.88 16.49 -19.82
N GLN A 84 -11.90 16.33 -18.92
CA GLN A 84 -11.87 16.89 -17.58
C GLN A 84 -10.48 17.43 -17.27
N PRO A 85 -10.31 18.36 -16.30
CA PRO A 85 -9.00 18.92 -15.94
C PRO A 85 -8.15 17.90 -15.14
N PHE A 86 -7.87 16.73 -15.71
CA PHE A 86 -7.20 15.61 -15.04
C PHE A 86 -5.80 15.95 -14.51
N LEU A 87 -5.06 16.80 -15.20
CA LEU A 87 -3.75 17.24 -14.69
C LEU A 87 -3.90 17.98 -13.35
N ARG A 88 -4.94 18.78 -13.20
CA ARG A 88 -5.25 19.47 -11.93
C ARG A 88 -5.65 18.46 -10.87
N PHE A 89 -6.51 17.51 -11.20
CA PHE A 89 -6.92 16.44 -10.28
C PHE A 89 -5.73 15.59 -9.82
N PHE A 90 -4.82 15.28 -10.73
CA PHE A 90 -3.56 14.60 -10.41
C PHE A 90 -2.72 15.41 -9.41
N MET A 91 -2.52 16.70 -9.66
CA MET A 91 -1.75 17.57 -8.78
C MET A 91 -2.42 17.75 -7.41
N ASN A 92 -3.75 17.83 -7.35
CA ASN A 92 -4.51 17.86 -6.10
C ASN A 92 -4.30 16.56 -5.31
N THR A 93 -4.49 15.40 -5.96
CA THR A 93 -4.27 14.09 -5.36
C THR A 93 -2.83 13.94 -4.86
N LEU A 94 -1.85 14.32 -5.66
CA LEU A 94 -0.43 14.27 -5.30
C LEU A 94 -0.14 15.15 -4.08
N THR A 95 -0.65 16.38 -4.07
CA THR A 95 -0.47 17.34 -2.96
C THR A 95 -1.05 16.78 -1.66
N ILE A 96 -2.30 16.31 -1.70
CA ILE A 96 -2.96 15.71 -0.53
C ILE A 96 -2.19 14.48 -0.06
N THR A 97 -1.87 13.55 -0.97
CA THR A 97 -1.17 12.30 -0.65
C THR A 97 0.20 12.56 -0.02
N VAL A 98 1.01 13.44 -0.61
CA VAL A 98 2.35 13.74 -0.10
C VAL A 98 2.26 14.39 1.28
N LEU A 99 1.46 15.44 1.44
CA LEU A 99 1.38 16.18 2.69
C LEU A 99 0.73 15.36 3.81
N ALA A 100 -0.31 14.59 3.53
CA ALA A 100 -0.93 13.69 4.51
C ALA A 100 0.01 12.55 4.91
N THR A 101 0.71 11.94 3.95
CA THR A 101 1.70 10.88 4.22
C THR A 101 2.86 11.40 5.07
N LEU A 102 3.41 12.57 4.76
CA LEU A 102 4.47 13.19 5.58
C LEU A 102 4.01 13.40 7.02
N GLY A 103 2.82 13.98 7.20
CA GLY A 103 2.21 14.14 8.52
C GLY A 103 2.05 12.81 9.25
N THR A 104 1.47 11.80 8.58
CA THR A 104 1.28 10.46 9.11
C THR A 104 2.59 9.82 9.58
N VAL A 105 3.60 9.75 8.72
CA VAL A 105 4.88 9.08 9.03
C VAL A 105 5.61 9.77 10.16
N LEU A 106 5.66 11.10 10.12
CA LEU A 106 6.33 11.90 11.15
C LEU A 106 5.68 11.72 12.52
N THR A 107 4.38 11.95 12.61
CA THR A 107 3.66 11.92 13.90
C THR A 107 3.49 10.51 14.43
N ALA A 108 3.22 9.51 13.55
CA ALA A 108 3.15 8.12 13.96
C ALA A 108 4.50 7.60 14.48
N SER A 109 5.62 7.94 13.84
CA SER A 109 6.95 7.51 14.30
C SER A 109 7.34 8.15 15.63
N MET A 110 7.02 9.43 15.84
CA MET A 110 7.26 10.10 17.13
C MET A 110 6.41 9.46 18.26
N ALA A 111 5.12 9.23 18.00
CA ALA A 111 4.23 8.58 18.98
C ALA A 111 4.68 7.13 19.25
N ALA A 112 5.03 6.37 18.21
CA ALA A 112 5.54 5.01 18.33
C ALA A 112 6.83 4.95 19.16
N PHE A 113 7.76 5.89 18.93
CA PHE A 113 8.98 6.02 19.74
C PHE A 113 8.66 6.28 21.22
N ALA A 114 7.74 7.22 21.49
CA ALA A 114 7.33 7.51 22.85
C ALA A 114 6.75 6.25 23.54
N PHE A 115 5.85 5.53 22.88
CA PHE A 115 5.25 4.31 23.41
C PHE A 115 6.19 3.10 23.46
N ALA A 116 7.25 3.05 22.67
CA ALA A 116 8.22 1.97 22.68
C ALA A 116 9.35 2.20 23.70
N ARG A 117 9.89 3.42 23.78
CA ARG A 117 11.17 3.72 24.42
C ARG A 117 11.11 4.62 25.64
N LEU A 118 10.12 5.52 25.71
CA LEU A 118 10.03 6.45 26.82
C LEU A 118 9.25 5.83 28.00
N ARG A 119 9.64 6.23 29.20
CA ARG A 119 8.93 5.91 30.45
C ARG A 119 8.14 7.13 30.86
N PHE A 120 6.81 7.02 30.88
CA PHE A 120 5.90 8.05 31.37
C PHE A 120 4.69 7.42 32.07
N PRO A 121 4.01 8.16 32.98
CA PRO A 121 2.85 7.66 33.69
C PRO A 121 1.75 7.19 32.76
N LEU A 122 1.08 6.09 33.10
CA LEU A 122 -0.05 5.52 32.36
C LEU A 122 0.24 5.18 30.87
N ARG A 123 1.52 4.92 30.51
CA ARG A 123 1.90 4.58 29.12
C ARG A 123 1.04 3.47 28.51
N ALA A 124 0.81 2.39 29.26
CA ALA A 124 0.00 1.27 28.78
C ALA A 124 -1.46 1.68 28.56
N PHE A 125 -2.03 2.46 29.47
CA PHE A 125 -3.38 2.99 29.33
C PHE A 125 -3.54 3.85 28.07
N TRP A 126 -2.66 4.84 27.89
CA TRP A 126 -2.71 5.69 26.69
C TRP A 126 -2.51 4.93 25.40
N PHE A 127 -1.63 3.93 25.39
CA PHE A 127 -1.48 3.07 24.24
C PHE A 127 -2.75 2.26 23.97
N SER A 128 -3.40 1.72 25.00
CA SER A 128 -4.69 1.03 24.85
C SER A 128 -5.78 1.95 24.31
N VAL A 129 -5.83 3.21 24.75
CA VAL A 129 -6.76 4.21 24.20
C VAL A 129 -6.50 4.43 22.71
N VAL A 130 -5.24 4.60 22.28
CA VAL A 130 -4.89 4.72 20.86
C VAL A 130 -5.36 3.50 20.07
N ILE A 131 -5.10 2.29 20.57
CA ILE A 131 -5.52 1.06 19.87
C ILE A 131 -7.04 0.91 19.83
N SER A 132 -7.74 1.31 20.89
CA SER A 132 -9.21 1.28 20.92
C SER A 132 -9.85 2.11 19.82
N THR A 133 -9.18 3.16 19.33
CA THR A 133 -9.69 3.96 18.21
C THR A 133 -9.81 3.16 16.90
N LEU A 134 -9.05 2.06 16.74
CA LEU A 134 -9.18 1.16 15.58
C LEU A 134 -10.54 0.43 15.55
N MET A 135 -11.19 0.30 16.70
CA MET A 135 -12.50 -0.36 16.79
C MET A 135 -13.66 0.57 16.38
N LEU A 136 -13.39 1.88 16.30
CA LEU A 136 -14.41 2.85 15.88
C LEU A 136 -14.54 2.87 14.35
N PRO A 137 -15.70 2.50 13.79
CA PRO A 137 -15.92 2.62 12.35
C PRO A 137 -15.81 4.08 11.92
N SER A 138 -15.05 4.35 10.86
CA SER A 138 -14.83 5.72 10.34
C SER A 138 -16.13 6.45 9.99
N ILE A 139 -17.15 5.72 9.56
CA ILE A 139 -18.46 6.28 9.24
C ILE A 139 -19.15 6.95 10.45
N VAL A 140 -18.90 6.46 11.67
CA VAL A 140 -19.49 7.04 12.89
C VAL A 140 -18.90 8.42 13.20
N THR A 141 -17.64 8.61 12.89
CA THR A 141 -16.94 9.89 13.12
C THR A 141 -17.15 10.91 12.00
N LEU A 142 -17.72 10.48 10.87
CA LEU A 142 -17.86 11.30 9.66
C LEU A 142 -18.70 12.57 9.89
N ILE A 143 -19.88 12.43 10.50
CA ILE A 143 -20.79 13.58 10.76
C ILE A 143 -20.17 14.56 11.77
N PRO A 144 -19.68 14.12 12.94
CA PRO A 144 -19.02 15.02 13.89
C PRO A 144 -17.80 15.74 13.29
N THR A 145 -16.97 15.06 12.48
CA THR A 145 -15.82 15.69 11.85
C THR A 145 -16.21 16.68 10.76
N PHE A 146 -17.29 16.38 9.99
CA PHE A 146 -17.83 17.33 9.02
C PHE A 146 -18.30 18.62 9.70
N ILE A 147 -19.06 18.50 10.81
CA ILE A 147 -19.52 19.66 11.58
C ILE A 147 -18.35 20.49 12.10
N LEU A 148 -17.31 19.81 12.64
CA LEU A 148 -16.11 20.47 13.12
C LEU A 148 -15.41 21.24 11.98
N PHE A 149 -15.17 20.61 10.84
CA PHE A 149 -14.48 21.24 9.71
C PHE A 149 -15.31 22.36 9.06
N ARG A 150 -16.64 22.24 9.07
CA ARG A 150 -17.53 23.33 8.68
C ARG A 150 -17.39 24.52 9.62
N TYR A 151 -17.36 24.28 10.92
CA TYR A 151 -17.16 25.33 11.93
C TYR A 151 -15.81 26.02 11.78
N LEU A 152 -14.74 25.26 11.48
CA LEU A 152 -13.39 25.75 11.20
C LEU A 152 -13.27 26.41 9.82
N ARG A 153 -14.30 26.43 8.99
CA ARG A 153 -14.29 26.92 7.61
C ARG A 153 -13.28 26.21 6.71
N TRP A 154 -13.08 24.92 6.95
CA TRP A 154 -12.16 24.09 6.16
C TRP A 154 -12.85 23.39 5.00
N ILE A 155 -14.19 23.38 4.94
CA ILE A 155 -14.94 22.79 3.82
C ILE A 155 -14.56 23.50 2.52
N ASP A 156 -14.46 22.70 1.48
CA ASP A 156 -13.95 23.09 0.17
C ASP A 156 -12.49 23.60 0.21
N THR A 157 -11.67 22.98 1.07
CA THR A 157 -10.21 23.14 1.10
C THR A 157 -9.54 21.78 1.29
N PHE A 158 -8.20 21.69 1.12
CA PHE A 158 -7.46 20.46 1.38
C PHE A 158 -7.16 20.23 2.88
N LEU A 159 -7.47 21.17 3.74
CA LEU A 159 -7.16 21.10 5.17
C LEU A 159 -7.76 19.88 5.87
N PRO A 160 -9.04 19.50 5.65
CA PRO A 160 -9.64 18.30 6.22
C PRO A 160 -8.91 17.00 5.83
N LEU A 161 -8.29 16.99 4.65
CA LEU A 161 -7.63 15.83 4.07
C LEU A 161 -6.13 15.76 4.41
N ILE A 162 -5.57 16.80 5.00
CA ILE A 162 -4.13 16.89 5.30
C ILE A 162 -3.90 17.05 6.80
N VAL A 163 -4.52 18.05 7.43
CA VAL A 163 -4.19 18.50 8.79
C VAL A 163 -4.39 17.41 9.84
N PRO A 164 -5.47 16.61 9.84
CA PRO A 164 -5.68 15.57 10.86
C PRO A 164 -4.52 14.57 10.97
N TYR A 165 -3.85 14.28 9.86
CA TYR A 165 -2.72 13.35 9.82
C TYR A 165 -1.43 13.90 10.45
N TRP A 166 -1.36 15.20 10.70
CA TRP A 166 -0.25 15.85 11.42
C TRP A 166 -0.43 15.81 12.94
N PHE A 167 -1.58 15.36 13.44
CA PHE A 167 -1.88 15.32 14.87
C PHE A 167 -2.07 13.92 15.44
N GLY A 168 -1.84 12.87 14.69
CA GLY A 168 -2.04 11.54 15.23
C GLY A 168 -1.48 10.38 14.42
N GLY A 169 -1.15 10.56 13.15
CA GLY A 169 -0.51 9.54 12.30
C GLY A 169 -1.28 8.24 12.09
N GLY A 170 -2.44 8.07 12.75
CA GLY A 170 -3.26 6.85 12.71
C GLY A 170 -2.79 5.74 13.65
N ALA A 171 -3.71 5.16 14.40
CA ALA A 171 -3.42 4.15 15.42
C ALA A 171 -2.74 2.90 14.86
N PHE A 172 -3.10 2.46 13.66
CA PHE A 172 -2.46 1.33 12.98
C PHE A 172 -0.98 1.58 12.70
N ASN A 173 -0.64 2.76 12.18
CA ASN A 173 0.74 3.14 11.88
C ASN A 173 1.59 3.26 13.15
N ILE A 174 1.02 3.84 14.22
CA ILE A 174 1.65 3.92 15.53
C ILE A 174 1.92 2.51 16.08
N PHE A 175 0.93 1.61 15.99
CA PHE A 175 1.08 0.23 16.42
C PHE A 175 2.19 -0.49 15.67
N LEU A 176 2.18 -0.44 14.34
CA LEU A 176 3.17 -1.11 13.49
C LEU A 176 4.59 -0.62 13.80
N LEU A 177 4.78 0.70 13.83
CA LEU A 177 6.09 1.29 14.13
C LEU A 177 6.55 0.98 15.56
N ARG A 178 5.64 1.04 16.54
CA ARG A 178 5.97 0.67 17.93
C ARG A 178 6.44 -0.76 18.02
N GLN A 179 5.74 -1.71 17.40
CA GLN A 179 6.15 -3.12 17.41
C GLN A 179 7.55 -3.29 16.81
N PHE A 180 7.82 -2.62 15.71
CA PHE A 180 9.15 -2.64 15.12
C PHE A 180 10.21 -2.02 16.04
N PHE A 181 9.95 -0.84 16.59
CA PHE A 181 10.90 -0.18 17.49
C PHE A 181 11.24 -1.03 18.71
N MET A 182 10.29 -1.84 19.20
CA MET A 182 10.51 -2.76 20.32
C MET A 182 11.44 -3.93 19.98
N THR A 183 11.66 -4.27 18.69
CA THR A 183 12.60 -5.31 18.27
C THR A 183 14.06 -4.83 18.27
N ILE A 184 14.29 -3.51 18.26
CA ILE A 184 15.63 -2.93 18.30
C ILE A 184 16.16 -3.09 19.73
N PRO A 185 17.41 -3.59 19.95
CA PRO A 185 17.99 -3.78 21.28
C PRO A 185 17.99 -2.49 22.13
N LEU A 186 17.66 -2.60 23.41
CA LEU A 186 17.63 -1.46 24.33
C LEU A 186 19.03 -0.96 24.68
N GLU A 187 20.01 -1.82 24.60
CA GLU A 187 21.44 -1.55 24.85
C GLU A 187 21.95 -0.40 23.98
N LEU A 188 21.41 -0.23 22.78
CA LEU A 188 21.76 0.90 21.89
C LEU A 188 21.31 2.25 22.48
N ASP A 189 20.10 2.27 23.07
CA ASP A 189 19.58 3.47 23.73
C ASP A 189 20.39 3.79 24.99
N GLU A 190 20.76 2.75 25.77
CA GLU A 190 21.50 2.89 27.03
C GLU A 190 22.93 3.38 26.74
N ALA A 191 23.63 2.79 25.75
CA ALA A 191 24.95 3.25 25.33
C ALA A 191 24.91 4.72 24.90
N ALA A 192 23.95 5.10 24.06
CA ALA A 192 23.79 6.49 23.61
C ALA A 192 23.52 7.46 24.75
N ARG A 193 22.77 7.05 25.78
CA ARG A 193 22.55 7.87 26.99
C ARG A 193 23.80 8.03 27.81
N MET A 194 24.64 7.00 27.91
CA MET A 194 25.96 7.11 28.57
C MET A 194 26.87 8.12 27.84
N ASP A 195 26.73 8.21 26.50
CA ASP A 195 27.41 9.21 25.66
C ASP A 195 26.74 10.60 25.70
N GLY A 196 25.71 10.80 26.56
CA GLY A 196 25.03 12.07 26.74
C GLY A 196 23.99 12.39 25.65
N ALA A 197 23.54 11.41 24.86
CA ALA A 197 22.52 11.65 23.85
C ALA A 197 21.14 11.92 24.47
N SER A 198 20.47 12.97 23.99
CA SER A 198 19.07 13.25 24.32
C SER A 198 18.12 12.24 23.64
N ASN A 199 16.89 12.11 24.16
CA ASN A 199 15.86 11.26 23.55
C ASN A 199 15.61 11.61 22.08
N TYR A 200 15.67 12.89 21.71
CA TYR A 200 15.54 13.31 20.32
C TYR A 200 16.71 12.81 19.46
N ARG A 201 17.94 12.85 19.99
CA ARG A 201 19.11 12.32 19.28
C ARG A 201 19.03 10.81 19.10
N ILE A 202 18.60 10.07 20.13
CA ILE A 202 18.35 8.62 20.04
C ILE A 202 17.30 8.33 18.98
N TYR A 203 16.16 9.04 18.98
CA TYR A 203 15.12 8.90 17.98
C TYR A 203 15.64 9.14 16.57
N ALA A 204 16.26 10.30 16.33
CA ALA A 204 16.61 10.73 14.98
C ALA A 204 17.85 10.01 14.41
N GLN A 205 18.86 9.70 15.24
CA GLN A 205 20.15 9.18 14.78
C GLN A 205 20.31 7.67 14.97
N ILE A 206 19.51 7.03 15.81
CA ILE A 206 19.61 5.58 16.07
C ILE A 206 18.34 4.87 15.60
N ILE A 207 17.17 5.22 16.16
CA ILE A 207 15.93 4.48 15.91
C ILE A 207 15.43 4.67 14.48
N LEU A 208 15.32 5.89 13.96
CA LEU A 208 14.84 6.13 12.60
C LEU A 208 15.70 5.47 11.52
N PRO A 209 17.05 5.55 11.57
CA PRO A 209 17.90 4.85 10.59
C PRO A 209 17.77 3.33 10.62
N LEU A 210 17.65 2.73 11.81
CA LEU A 210 17.45 1.29 11.96
C LEU A 210 16.04 0.84 11.55
N ALA A 211 15.06 1.75 11.64
CA ALA A 211 13.67 1.47 11.33
C ALA A 211 13.28 1.83 9.88
N LYS A 212 14.22 2.10 9.00
CA LYS A 212 13.94 2.41 7.58
C LYS A 212 12.96 1.43 6.90
N PRO A 213 13.05 0.10 7.09
CA PRO A 213 12.10 -0.82 6.47
C PRO A 213 10.66 -0.61 6.96
N ALA A 214 10.45 -0.44 8.27
CA ALA A 214 9.14 -0.20 8.85
C ALA A 214 8.57 1.17 8.45
N LEU A 215 9.40 2.20 8.42
CA LEU A 215 9.03 3.53 7.94
C LEU A 215 8.62 3.50 6.46
N ALA A 216 9.36 2.77 5.63
CA ALA A 216 9.02 2.59 4.23
C ALA A 216 7.65 1.87 4.07
N THR A 217 7.40 0.84 4.87
CA THR A 217 6.10 0.13 4.88
C THR A 217 4.94 1.07 5.23
N VAL A 218 5.06 1.86 6.30
CA VAL A 218 4.05 2.84 6.69
C VAL A 218 3.87 3.90 5.61
N THR A 219 4.96 4.37 5.01
CA THR A 219 4.91 5.35 3.91
C THR A 219 4.13 4.80 2.71
N ILE A 220 4.43 3.57 2.28
CA ILE A 220 3.75 2.92 1.15
C ILE A 220 2.25 2.77 1.44
N PHE A 221 1.89 2.25 2.63
CA PHE A 221 0.48 2.08 3.01
C PHE A 221 -0.25 3.42 3.06
N SER A 222 0.39 4.47 3.60
CA SER A 222 -0.19 5.81 3.65
C SER A 222 -0.39 6.39 2.24
N ILE A 223 0.60 6.25 1.35
CA ILE A 223 0.46 6.70 -0.04
C ILE A 223 -0.72 5.98 -0.72
N ILE A 224 -0.80 4.64 -0.62
CA ILE A 224 -1.88 3.87 -1.23
C ILE A 224 -3.24 4.31 -0.67
N ALA A 225 -3.35 4.50 0.65
CA ALA A 225 -4.58 4.91 1.30
C ALA A 225 -5.04 6.31 0.84
N HIS A 226 -4.14 7.31 0.87
CA HIS A 226 -4.48 8.68 0.49
C HIS A 226 -4.69 8.86 -1.02
N TRP A 227 -3.96 8.09 -1.84
CA TRP A 227 -4.11 8.13 -3.30
C TRP A 227 -5.47 7.63 -3.77
N ASN A 228 -5.97 6.57 -3.14
CA ASN A 228 -7.24 5.94 -3.49
C ASN A 228 -8.44 6.50 -2.71
N GLU A 229 -8.20 7.45 -1.79
CA GLU A 229 -9.27 8.01 -0.98
C GLU A 229 -10.30 8.74 -1.85
N PHE A 230 -11.56 8.31 -1.73
CA PHE A 230 -12.67 8.84 -2.52
C PHE A 230 -13.73 9.50 -1.65
N VAL A 231 -14.07 8.88 -0.52
CA VAL A 231 -15.23 9.28 0.29
C VAL A 231 -15.02 10.63 0.97
N LEU A 232 -13.87 10.82 1.62
CA LEU A 232 -13.59 12.08 2.31
C LEU A 232 -13.45 13.26 1.34
N PRO A 233 -12.69 13.14 0.23
CA PRO A 233 -12.68 14.18 -0.81
C PRO A 233 -14.07 14.50 -1.36
N LEU A 234 -14.91 13.49 -1.62
CA LEU A 234 -16.27 13.69 -2.12
C LEU A 234 -17.15 14.52 -1.16
N ILE A 235 -16.93 14.34 0.16
CA ILE A 235 -17.70 15.03 1.19
C ILE A 235 -17.18 16.45 1.45
N TYR A 236 -15.87 16.66 1.36
CA TYR A 236 -15.25 17.93 1.76
C TYR A 236 -14.93 18.87 0.59
N LEU A 237 -14.81 18.37 -0.66
CA LEU A 237 -14.44 19.18 -1.82
C LEU A 237 -15.65 19.36 -2.74
N HIS A 238 -16.10 20.60 -2.89
CA HIS A 238 -17.27 20.93 -3.71
C HIS A 238 -16.91 21.57 -5.05
N SER A 239 -15.83 22.37 -5.08
CA SER A 239 -15.36 23.02 -6.31
C SER A 239 -14.62 22.02 -7.20
N THR A 240 -14.96 21.95 -8.48
CA THR A 240 -14.33 21.04 -9.46
C THR A 240 -12.81 21.22 -9.51
N GLU A 241 -12.32 22.45 -9.35
CA GLU A 241 -10.88 22.77 -9.38
C GLU A 241 -10.09 22.07 -8.25
N LYS A 242 -10.79 21.63 -7.19
CA LYS A 242 -10.21 20.97 -6.01
C LYS A 242 -10.39 19.45 -6.01
N TRP A 243 -11.12 18.92 -6.98
CA TRP A 243 -11.36 17.48 -7.04
C TRP A 243 -10.07 16.68 -7.12
N THR A 244 -10.09 15.50 -6.54
CA THR A 244 -9.07 14.47 -6.68
C THR A 244 -9.32 13.64 -7.92
N MET A 245 -8.31 12.85 -8.34
CA MET A 245 -8.49 11.91 -9.46
C MET A 245 -9.62 10.92 -9.23
N ALA A 246 -9.77 10.44 -8.00
CA ALA A 246 -10.82 9.49 -7.64
C ALA A 246 -12.23 10.10 -7.85
N ILE A 247 -12.46 11.36 -7.49
CA ILE A 247 -13.71 12.06 -7.80
C ILE A 247 -13.83 12.30 -9.31
N GLY A 248 -12.74 12.73 -9.96
CA GLY A 248 -12.73 13.01 -11.40
C GLY A 248 -13.13 11.82 -12.26
N LEU A 249 -12.80 10.59 -11.84
CA LEU A 249 -13.25 9.38 -12.53
C LEU A 249 -14.77 9.22 -12.52
N GLN A 250 -15.44 9.63 -11.44
CA GLN A 250 -16.91 9.59 -11.37
C GLN A 250 -17.57 10.50 -12.41
N GLY A 251 -16.90 11.58 -12.82
CA GLY A 251 -17.43 12.49 -13.85
C GLY A 251 -17.56 11.88 -15.25
N PHE A 252 -17.07 10.66 -15.49
CA PHE A 252 -17.33 9.90 -16.72
C PHE A 252 -18.58 9.03 -16.63
N SER A 253 -19.26 9.01 -15.50
CA SER A 253 -20.46 8.22 -15.25
C SER A 253 -21.60 9.14 -14.87
N ASP A 254 -22.52 9.34 -15.79
CA ASP A 254 -23.76 10.06 -15.59
C ASP A 254 -24.91 9.11 -15.21
N LEU A 255 -26.05 9.67 -14.76
CA LEU A 255 -27.23 8.90 -14.39
C LEU A 255 -27.78 8.01 -15.53
N TYR A 256 -27.52 8.37 -16.79
CA TYR A 256 -28.08 7.69 -17.96
C TYR A 256 -27.02 7.06 -18.87
N SER A 257 -25.73 7.40 -18.71
CA SER A 257 -24.68 6.87 -19.56
C SER A 257 -23.32 6.88 -18.82
N THR A 258 -22.48 5.91 -19.16
CA THR A 258 -21.09 5.88 -18.69
C THR A 258 -20.17 5.82 -19.90
N GLN A 259 -19.22 6.74 -19.97
CA GLN A 259 -18.17 6.75 -21.00
C GLN A 259 -17.06 5.75 -20.63
N TRP A 260 -17.36 4.47 -20.76
CA TRP A 260 -16.50 3.38 -20.29
C TRP A 260 -15.08 3.43 -20.84
N HIS A 261 -14.91 3.76 -22.13
CA HIS A 261 -13.58 3.87 -22.77
C HIS A 261 -12.72 4.96 -22.11
N TRP A 262 -13.31 6.13 -21.80
CA TRP A 262 -12.61 7.21 -21.12
C TRP A 262 -12.38 6.90 -19.63
N LEU A 263 -13.39 6.32 -18.97
CA LEU A 263 -13.26 5.88 -17.58
C LEU A 263 -12.09 4.89 -17.43
N MET A 264 -12.00 3.89 -18.30
CA MET A 264 -10.91 2.90 -18.28
C MET A 264 -9.55 3.50 -18.63
N ALA A 265 -9.51 4.44 -19.61
CA ALA A 265 -8.27 5.15 -19.96
C ALA A 265 -7.76 5.99 -18.78
N ALA A 266 -8.61 6.81 -18.18
CA ALA A 266 -8.26 7.62 -17.02
C ALA A 266 -7.90 6.77 -15.79
N SER A 267 -8.61 5.66 -15.56
CA SER A 267 -8.29 4.70 -14.48
C SER A 267 -6.92 4.05 -14.70
N THR A 268 -6.56 3.72 -15.94
CA THR A 268 -5.22 3.20 -16.28
C THR A 268 -4.14 4.21 -15.88
N VAL A 269 -4.33 5.48 -16.23
CA VAL A 269 -3.39 6.55 -15.85
C VAL A 269 -3.31 6.72 -14.35
N MET A 270 -4.44 6.63 -13.61
CA MET A 270 -4.48 6.74 -12.15
C MET A 270 -3.72 5.61 -11.46
N VAL A 271 -3.71 4.41 -12.01
CA VAL A 271 -3.03 3.24 -11.42
C VAL A 271 -1.51 3.27 -11.65
N LEU A 272 -1.02 3.91 -12.72
CA LEU A 272 0.41 3.93 -13.07
C LEU A 272 1.33 4.39 -11.94
N PRO A 273 1.06 5.50 -11.21
CA PRO A 273 1.93 5.92 -10.10
C PRO A 273 2.02 4.87 -8.99
N LEU A 274 0.93 4.15 -8.69
CA LEU A 274 0.93 3.08 -7.69
C LEU A 274 1.74 1.87 -8.16
N ILE A 275 1.68 1.52 -9.43
CA ILE A 275 2.51 0.47 -10.03
C ILE A 275 4.00 0.84 -9.93
N ILE A 276 4.35 2.09 -10.30
CA ILE A 276 5.73 2.59 -10.18
C ILE A 276 6.19 2.57 -8.72
N LEU A 277 5.34 3.03 -7.80
CA LEU A 277 5.62 2.97 -6.37
C LEU A 277 5.89 1.54 -5.90
N PHE A 278 5.04 0.59 -6.30
CA PHE A 278 5.18 -0.82 -5.92
C PHE A 278 6.52 -1.38 -6.38
N PHE A 279 6.87 -1.25 -7.67
CA PHE A 279 8.14 -1.78 -8.19
C PHE A 279 9.38 -1.11 -7.61
N SER A 280 9.31 0.18 -7.30
CA SER A 280 10.43 0.89 -6.67
C SER A 280 10.61 0.54 -5.20
N ALA A 281 9.54 0.22 -4.50
CA ALA A 281 9.50 -0.01 -3.06
C ALA A 281 9.33 -1.48 -2.64
N GLN A 282 9.18 -2.43 -3.58
CA GLN A 282 8.85 -3.84 -3.32
C GLN A 282 9.80 -4.53 -2.32
N ARG A 283 11.09 -4.19 -2.33
CA ARG A 283 12.08 -4.75 -1.38
C ARG A 283 11.72 -4.43 0.07
N TYR A 284 11.29 -3.21 0.36
CA TYR A 284 10.90 -2.79 1.70
C TYR A 284 9.55 -3.39 2.13
N TYR A 285 8.65 -3.57 1.17
CA TYR A 285 7.36 -4.21 1.40
C TYR A 285 7.51 -5.68 1.82
N LEU A 286 8.38 -6.43 1.13
CA LEU A 286 8.65 -7.83 1.47
C LEU A 286 9.31 -7.98 2.84
N GLU A 287 10.26 -7.11 3.20
CA GLU A 287 10.89 -7.08 4.52
C GLU A 287 9.86 -6.75 5.63
N GLY A 288 8.96 -5.81 5.39
CA GLY A 288 7.91 -5.41 6.35
C GLY A 288 6.88 -6.50 6.63
N ILE A 289 6.44 -7.26 5.61
CA ILE A 289 5.51 -8.37 5.77
C ILE A 289 6.13 -9.53 6.56
N GLN A 290 7.39 -9.86 6.29
CA GLN A 290 8.08 -10.94 7.00
C GLN A 290 8.14 -10.67 8.51
N MET A 291 8.23 -9.41 8.91
CA MET A 291 8.31 -9.02 10.32
C MET A 291 6.96 -9.03 11.04
N SER A 292 5.87 -8.71 10.34
CA SER A 292 4.51 -8.87 10.89
C SER A 292 4.12 -10.35 11.05
N GLY A 293 4.69 -11.26 10.24
CA GLY A 293 4.44 -12.70 10.28
C GLY A 293 5.27 -13.47 11.32
N ILE A 294 6.38 -12.93 11.82
CA ILE A 294 7.27 -13.59 12.81
C ILE A 294 6.81 -13.32 14.26
N ALA A 295 5.99 -12.29 14.50
CA ALA A 295 5.46 -11.98 15.83
C ALA A 295 4.44 -13.02 16.37
N GLY A 296 4.22 -14.11 15.65
CA GLY A 296 3.31 -15.20 16.00
C GLY A 296 4.00 -16.54 16.31
N ARG A 297 5.31 -16.56 16.65
CA ARG A 297 6.00 -17.76 17.14
C ARG A 297 6.67 -17.50 18.47
#